data_6823ecc590d997b98c710a7f7945d95e
#
_entry.id   6823ecc590d997b98c710a7f7945d95e
#
_cell.length_a   1.000
_cell.length_b   1.000
_cell.length_c   1.000
_cell.angle_alpha   90.00
_cell.angle_beta   90.00
_cell.angle_gamma   90.00
#
_symmetry.space_group_name_H-M   'P 1'
#
loop_
_entity.id
_entity.type
_entity.pdbx_description
1 polymer ?
#
loop_
_entity_poly.entity_id
_entity_poly.type
_entity_poly.pdbx_seq_one_letter_code
_entity_poly.pdbx_strand_id
1 'polypeptide(L)'
;VSFSGDLAYTSLRRSLGAVDDELGTTWGVTVRGNAVSGTLYPRVSLDAAKAFLLPLDHSSLWLRASGGAALTGGGNRTNPFANFFFGGFGNNWVDHRAIQQFRNTASFPGIDINSIGGADYGRAQVEWVLPPLRFRRFGIPRCYLRWADLSLFTTGLVTNVRDDVVRRTLLSAGASDY
;
A
#
# COMPACT_ATOMS: atom_id res chain seq x y z
N VAL A 1 7.74 0.28 -25.67
CA VAL A 1 7.61 1.68 -25.22
C VAL A 1 6.63 1.70 -24.07
N SER A 2 6.93 2.44 -23.00
CA SER A 2 6.04 2.64 -21.86
C SER A 2 5.81 4.13 -21.64
N PHE A 3 4.63 4.49 -21.14
CA PHE A 3 4.30 5.83 -20.67
C PHE A 3 3.59 5.75 -19.31
N SER A 4 3.72 6.78 -18.50
CA SER A 4 2.98 6.96 -17.26
C SER A 4 2.61 8.42 -17.07
N GLY A 5 1.45 8.64 -16.46
CA GLY A 5 0.99 9.95 -15.99
C GLY A 5 0.40 9.78 -14.60
N ASP A 6 0.80 10.65 -13.68
CA ASP A 6 0.42 10.59 -12.28
C ASP A 6 -0.16 11.94 -11.86
N LEU A 7 -1.29 11.90 -11.16
CA LEU A 7 -1.90 13.04 -10.48
C LEU A 7 -2.05 12.69 -9.02
N ALA A 8 -1.49 13.50 -8.12
CA ALA A 8 -1.55 13.23 -6.69
C ALA A 8 -1.92 14.48 -5.90
N TYR A 9 -2.66 14.28 -4.82
CA TYR A 9 -2.99 15.29 -3.82
C TYR A 9 -2.58 14.78 -2.44
N THR A 10 -1.95 15.64 -1.66
CA THR A 10 -1.51 15.33 -0.30
C THR A 10 -1.80 16.50 0.62
N SER A 11 -2.55 16.23 1.69
CA SER A 11 -2.82 17.17 2.76
C SER A 11 -2.70 16.44 4.09
N LEU A 12 -1.48 16.41 4.63
CA LEU A 12 -1.13 15.70 5.85
C LEU A 12 -0.76 16.69 6.94
N ARG A 13 -1.06 16.34 8.18
CA ARG A 13 -0.73 17.12 9.37
C ARG A 13 -0.09 16.21 10.42
N ARG A 14 0.90 16.79 11.09
CA ARG A 14 1.63 16.15 12.17
C ARG A 14 1.50 17.01 13.43
N SER A 15 1.17 16.40 14.55
CA SER A 15 1.18 17.08 15.84
C SER A 15 2.61 17.25 16.35
N LEU A 16 2.78 18.22 17.27
CA LEU A 16 4.09 18.49 17.85
C LEU A 16 4.59 17.28 18.65
N GLY A 17 5.74 16.74 18.25
CA GLY A 17 6.34 15.57 18.90
C GLY A 17 5.95 14.23 18.29
N ALA A 18 5.08 14.19 17.29
CA ALA A 18 4.80 12.97 16.53
C ALA A 18 5.95 12.62 15.59
N VAL A 19 6.17 11.33 15.38
CA VAL A 19 7.16 10.82 14.44
C VAL A 19 6.61 10.85 13.03
N ASP A 20 5.38 10.36 12.85
CA ASP A 20 4.68 10.27 11.58
C ASP A 20 3.51 11.28 11.45
N ASP A 21 2.95 11.37 10.26
CA ASP A 21 1.73 12.13 10.04
C ASP A 21 0.54 11.40 10.68
N GLU A 22 -0.29 12.13 11.40
CA GLU A 22 -1.38 11.56 12.23
C GLU A 22 -2.77 11.88 11.68
N LEU A 23 -2.89 12.91 10.86
CA LEU A 23 -4.17 13.39 10.33
C LEU A 23 -4.02 13.83 8.88
N GLY A 24 -5.05 13.60 8.08
CA GLY A 24 -5.11 14.16 6.74
C GLY A 24 -5.64 13.21 5.70
N THR A 25 -5.49 13.62 4.45
CA THR A 25 -5.98 12.86 3.30
C THR A 25 -4.95 12.92 2.18
N THR A 26 -4.75 11.78 1.54
CA THR A 26 -4.00 11.67 0.28
C THR A 26 -4.84 10.94 -0.74
N TRP A 27 -4.69 11.28 -2.00
CA TRP A 27 -5.21 10.47 -3.09
C TRP A 27 -4.34 10.64 -4.33
N GLY A 28 -4.34 9.63 -5.18
CA GLY A 28 -3.59 9.62 -6.41
C GLY A 28 -4.31 8.85 -7.52
N VAL A 29 -4.10 9.29 -8.75
CA VAL A 29 -4.53 8.59 -9.96
C VAL A 29 -3.30 8.37 -10.82
N THR A 30 -3.04 7.13 -11.19
CA THR A 30 -1.95 6.76 -12.07
C THR A 30 -2.51 6.12 -13.34
N VAL A 31 -2.10 6.64 -14.49
CA VAL A 31 -2.36 6.02 -15.78
C VAL A 31 -1.03 5.50 -16.32
N ARG A 32 -0.97 4.22 -16.65
CA ARG A 32 0.21 3.58 -17.24
C ARG A 32 -0.15 2.82 -18.49
N GLY A 33 0.70 2.86 -19.50
CA GLY A 33 0.53 2.07 -20.70
C GLY A 33 1.85 1.48 -21.16
N ASN A 34 1.80 0.21 -21.55
CA ASN A 34 2.90 -0.50 -22.18
C ASN A 34 2.53 -0.84 -23.63
N ALA A 35 3.37 -0.48 -24.58
CA ALA A 35 3.22 -0.89 -25.97
C ALA A 35 4.23 -2.00 -26.28
N VAL A 36 3.73 -3.19 -26.58
CA VAL A 36 4.53 -4.39 -26.88
C VAL A 36 4.03 -5.00 -28.19
N SER A 37 4.90 -5.19 -29.14
CA SER A 37 4.58 -5.79 -30.46
C SER A 37 3.39 -5.14 -31.16
N GLY A 38 3.30 -3.79 -31.09
CA GLY A 38 2.21 -3.03 -31.72
C GLY A 38 0.89 -3.00 -30.95
N THR A 39 0.80 -3.69 -29.82
CA THR A 39 -0.39 -3.69 -28.97
C THR A 39 -0.18 -2.82 -27.75
N LEU A 40 -1.15 -1.96 -27.44
CA LEU A 40 -1.14 -1.09 -26.26
C LEU A 40 -1.92 -1.72 -25.11
N TYR A 41 -1.33 -1.73 -23.91
CA TYR A 41 -1.89 -2.24 -22.66
C TYR A 41 -2.05 -1.09 -21.65
N PRO A 42 -3.09 -0.25 -21.78
CA PRO A 42 -3.34 0.83 -20.84
C PRO A 42 -3.95 0.29 -19.54
N ARG A 43 -3.50 0.86 -18.41
CA ARG A 43 -4.00 0.57 -17.06
C ARG A 43 -4.23 1.85 -16.32
N VAL A 44 -5.27 1.88 -15.51
CA VAL A 44 -5.54 2.98 -14.58
C VAL A 44 -5.60 2.45 -13.16
N SER A 45 -5.03 3.18 -12.22
CA SER A 45 -5.16 2.89 -10.79
C SER A 45 -5.46 4.17 -10.03
N LEU A 46 -6.24 4.01 -8.98
CA LEU A 46 -6.60 5.03 -8.00
C LEU A 46 -6.14 4.54 -6.64
N ASP A 47 -5.56 5.41 -5.86
CA ASP A 47 -5.28 5.20 -4.45
C ASP A 47 -5.81 6.37 -3.62
N ALA A 48 -6.25 6.08 -2.40
CA ALA A 48 -6.70 7.07 -1.46
C ALA A 48 -6.37 6.61 -0.03
N ALA A 49 -5.98 7.55 0.82
CA ALA A 49 -5.78 7.30 2.22
C ALA A 49 -6.33 8.45 3.06
N LYS A 50 -6.90 8.11 4.21
CA LYS A 50 -7.39 9.07 5.19
C LYS A 50 -6.98 8.66 6.59
N ALA A 51 -6.38 9.61 7.31
CA ALA A 51 -5.99 9.45 8.70
C ALA A 51 -6.95 10.18 9.62
N PHE A 52 -7.23 9.57 10.76
CA PHE A 52 -8.03 10.10 11.85
C PHE A 52 -7.21 10.05 13.13
N LEU A 53 -7.13 11.19 13.82
CA LEU A 53 -6.51 11.25 15.13
C LEU A 53 -7.43 10.58 16.16
N LEU A 54 -6.87 9.71 16.97
CA LEU A 54 -7.58 9.07 18.08
C LEU A 54 -7.42 9.88 19.38
N PRO A 55 -8.27 9.66 20.39
CA PRO A 55 -8.18 10.38 21.67
C PRO A 55 -6.99 9.94 22.55
N LEU A 56 -6.05 9.22 22.01
CA LEU A 56 -4.79 8.80 22.63
C LEU A 56 -3.64 9.63 22.03
N ASP A 57 -2.71 10.08 22.85
CA ASP A 57 -1.57 10.88 22.42
C ASP A 57 -0.77 10.16 21.33
N HIS A 58 -0.59 10.82 20.18
CA HIS A 58 0.14 10.29 19.03
C HIS A 58 -0.39 8.95 18.48
N SER A 59 -1.69 8.71 18.60
CA SER A 59 -2.34 7.54 18.03
C SER A 59 -3.25 7.93 16.87
N SER A 60 -3.16 7.22 15.77
CA SER A 60 -3.94 7.49 14.57
C SER A 60 -4.47 6.23 13.91
N LEU A 61 -5.65 6.36 13.29
CA LEU A 61 -6.26 5.32 12.48
C LEU A 61 -6.18 5.72 11.02
N TRP A 62 -5.56 4.90 10.20
CA TRP A 62 -5.45 5.08 8.77
C TRP A 62 -6.37 4.13 8.02
N LEU A 63 -7.19 4.67 7.15
CA LEU A 63 -7.95 3.93 6.16
C LEU A 63 -7.33 4.17 4.79
N ARG A 64 -6.90 3.10 4.12
CA ARG A 64 -6.34 3.15 2.77
C ARG A 64 -7.18 2.30 1.84
N ALA A 65 -7.46 2.81 0.68
CA ALA A 65 -8.14 2.09 -0.38
C ALA A 65 -7.40 2.30 -1.70
N SER A 66 -7.33 1.26 -2.50
CA SER A 66 -6.83 1.38 -3.86
C SER A 66 -7.58 0.43 -4.79
N GLY A 67 -7.65 0.82 -6.03
CA GLY A 67 -8.27 0.00 -7.06
C GLY A 67 -7.67 0.32 -8.42
N GLY A 68 -7.73 -0.63 -9.32
CA GLY A 68 -7.23 -0.43 -10.67
C GLY A 68 -7.85 -1.38 -11.66
N ALA A 69 -7.81 -1.00 -12.91
CA ALA A 69 -8.32 -1.79 -14.01
C ALA A 69 -7.46 -1.65 -15.26
N ALA A 70 -7.27 -2.75 -15.96
CA ALA A 70 -6.78 -2.74 -17.32
C ALA A 70 -7.90 -2.31 -18.28
N LEU A 71 -7.58 -1.39 -19.17
CA LEU A 71 -8.53 -0.85 -20.15
C LEU A 71 -8.49 -1.63 -21.48
N THR A 72 -7.84 -2.78 -21.50
CA THR A 72 -7.74 -3.67 -22.66
C THR A 72 -8.95 -4.59 -22.75
N GLY A 73 -9.41 -4.83 -23.98
CA GLY A 73 -10.53 -5.75 -24.25
C GLY A 73 -10.21 -7.21 -23.89
N GLY A 74 -11.25 -8.03 -23.71
CA GLY A 74 -11.25 -9.35 -23.08
C GLY A 74 -10.16 -10.36 -23.48
N GLY A 75 -9.68 -10.37 -24.74
CA GLY A 75 -8.61 -11.29 -25.17
C GLY A 75 -7.20 -10.94 -24.68
N ASN A 76 -6.98 -9.70 -24.25
CA ASN A 76 -5.66 -9.23 -23.79
C ASN A 76 -5.48 -9.26 -22.26
N ARG A 77 -6.49 -9.66 -21.50
CA ARG A 77 -6.42 -9.73 -20.03
C ARG A 77 -5.50 -10.80 -19.50
N THR A 78 -5.24 -11.84 -20.25
CA THR A 78 -4.30 -12.90 -19.91
C THR A 78 -2.84 -12.50 -20.10
N ASN A 79 -2.60 -11.36 -20.78
CA ASN A 79 -1.24 -10.89 -21.02
C ASN A 79 -0.66 -10.28 -19.73
N PRO A 80 0.55 -10.67 -19.28
CA PRO A 80 1.19 -10.11 -18.09
C PRO A 80 1.33 -8.59 -18.11
N PHE A 81 1.44 -7.95 -19.27
CA PHE A 81 1.53 -6.50 -19.39
C PHE A 81 0.22 -5.77 -19.08
N ALA A 82 -0.90 -6.47 -19.09
CA ALA A 82 -2.21 -5.93 -18.68
C ALA A 82 -2.46 -6.09 -17.18
N ASN A 83 -1.68 -6.92 -16.46
CA ASN A 83 -1.96 -7.27 -15.09
C ASN A 83 -1.28 -6.33 -14.08
N PHE A 84 -1.93 -6.20 -12.93
CA PHE A 84 -1.34 -5.71 -11.69
C PHE A 84 -0.82 -6.92 -10.90
N PHE A 85 0.32 -6.74 -10.23
CA PHE A 85 0.95 -7.79 -9.45
C PHE A 85 1.07 -7.36 -7.99
N PHE A 86 0.74 -8.28 -7.08
CA PHE A 86 0.75 -8.09 -5.64
C PHE A 86 1.53 -9.21 -4.96
N GLY A 87 2.08 -8.91 -3.79
CA GLY A 87 2.73 -9.87 -2.92
C GLY A 87 3.95 -9.29 -2.20
N GLY A 88 4.34 -9.94 -1.12
CA GLY A 88 5.44 -9.50 -0.28
C GLY A 88 5.25 -8.07 0.23
N PHE A 89 6.31 -7.30 0.28
CA PHE A 89 6.31 -5.87 0.61
C PHE A 89 6.30 -4.97 -0.63
N GLY A 90 5.89 -5.46 -1.79
CA GLY A 90 5.93 -4.75 -3.06
C GLY A 90 7.30 -4.85 -3.75
N ASN A 91 7.38 -4.31 -4.98
CA ASN A 91 8.57 -4.46 -5.82
C ASN A 91 9.71 -3.46 -5.53
N ASN A 92 9.51 -2.53 -4.61
CA ASN A 92 10.48 -1.47 -4.29
C ASN A 92 11.40 -1.81 -3.11
N TRP A 93 11.48 -3.08 -2.71
CA TRP A 93 12.32 -3.50 -1.59
C TRP A 93 13.82 -3.20 -1.81
N VAL A 94 14.26 -3.11 -3.05
CA VAL A 94 15.66 -2.82 -3.41
C VAL A 94 16.04 -1.37 -3.07
N ASP A 95 15.11 -0.44 -3.17
CA ASP A 95 15.38 0.99 -2.92
C ASP A 95 15.34 1.38 -1.44
N HIS A 96 14.88 0.53 -0.55
CA HIS A 96 14.82 0.69 0.91
C HIS A 96 14.35 2.08 1.42
N ARG A 97 13.61 2.81 0.61
CA ARG A 97 13.23 4.21 0.90
C ARG A 97 12.10 4.32 1.92
N ALA A 98 11.28 3.30 2.05
CA ALA A 98 10.16 3.31 2.99
C ALA A 98 10.33 2.19 4.02
N ILE A 99 10.47 2.57 5.28
CA ILE A 99 10.51 1.62 6.40
C ILE A 99 9.18 0.85 6.47
N GLN A 100 8.07 1.51 6.16
CA GLN A 100 6.72 0.96 6.24
C GLN A 100 6.25 0.39 4.89
N GLN A 101 6.97 -0.58 4.37
CA GLN A 101 6.71 -1.17 3.04
C GLN A 101 5.30 -1.80 2.90
N PHE A 102 4.68 -2.22 4.00
CA PHE A 102 3.31 -2.74 4.01
C PHE A 102 2.26 -1.69 3.59
N ARG A 103 2.60 -0.39 3.62
CA ARG A 103 1.75 0.71 3.13
C ARG A 103 1.75 0.83 1.61
N ASN A 104 2.69 0.20 0.92
CA ASN A 104 2.75 0.22 -0.54
C ASN A 104 1.51 -0.44 -1.15
N THR A 105 0.95 0.16 -2.19
CA THR A 105 -0.26 -0.33 -2.87
C THR A 105 -0.11 -1.75 -3.43
N ALA A 106 1.08 -2.12 -3.90
CA ALA A 106 1.38 -3.47 -4.41
C ALA A 106 1.76 -4.48 -3.31
N SER A 107 1.93 -4.04 -2.05
CA SER A 107 2.31 -4.92 -0.96
C SER A 107 1.14 -5.77 -0.50
N PHE A 108 1.41 -7.03 -0.25
CA PHE A 108 0.51 -7.96 0.45
C PHE A 108 1.36 -8.91 1.29
N PRO A 109 1.64 -8.56 2.56
CA PRO A 109 2.48 -9.35 3.45
C PRO A 109 1.92 -10.75 3.69
N GLY A 110 2.79 -11.76 3.76
CA GLY A 110 2.41 -13.16 3.97
C GLY A 110 2.29 -13.98 2.69
N ILE A 111 2.53 -13.39 1.52
CA ILE A 111 2.53 -14.06 0.22
C ILE A 111 3.80 -13.67 -0.54
N ASP A 112 4.30 -14.55 -1.39
CA ASP A 112 5.49 -14.33 -2.21
C ASP A 112 5.32 -13.12 -3.14
N ILE A 113 6.41 -12.42 -3.43
CA ILE A 113 6.44 -11.25 -4.30
C ILE A 113 5.85 -11.60 -5.68
N ASN A 114 4.94 -10.74 -6.17
CA ASN A 114 4.27 -10.90 -7.47
C ASN A 114 3.51 -12.21 -7.68
N SER A 115 3.17 -12.93 -6.63
CA SER A 115 2.45 -14.22 -6.75
C SER A 115 0.96 -14.06 -7.10
N ILE A 116 0.40 -12.87 -6.89
CA ILE A 116 -1.00 -12.57 -7.20
C ILE A 116 -1.04 -11.61 -8.37
N GLY A 117 -1.65 -12.04 -9.47
CA GLY A 117 -1.89 -11.21 -10.65
C GLY A 117 -3.38 -11.01 -10.90
N GLY A 118 -3.73 -9.86 -11.44
CA GLY A 118 -5.10 -9.58 -11.88
C GLY A 118 -5.17 -8.39 -12.83
N ALA A 119 -6.10 -8.45 -13.78
CA ALA A 119 -6.35 -7.36 -14.72
C ALA A 119 -7.12 -6.20 -14.07
N ASP A 120 -7.85 -6.48 -13.02
CA ASP A 120 -8.46 -5.49 -12.14
C ASP A 120 -8.35 -5.93 -10.68
N TYR A 121 -8.37 -4.96 -9.77
CA TYR A 121 -8.25 -5.20 -8.34
C TYR A 121 -8.95 -4.15 -7.51
N GLY A 122 -9.29 -4.54 -6.29
CA GLY A 122 -9.66 -3.65 -5.19
C GLY A 122 -8.90 -4.06 -3.94
N ARG A 123 -8.29 -3.11 -3.25
CA ARG A 123 -7.57 -3.31 -2.00
C ARG A 123 -8.05 -2.31 -0.96
N ALA A 124 -8.28 -2.78 0.25
CA ALA A 124 -8.58 -1.94 1.40
C ALA A 124 -7.64 -2.32 2.55
N GLN A 125 -7.16 -1.33 3.27
CA GLN A 125 -6.27 -1.53 4.41
C GLN A 125 -6.71 -0.61 5.55
N VAL A 126 -6.73 -1.16 6.74
CA VAL A 126 -6.89 -0.44 8.00
C VAL A 126 -5.59 -0.59 8.78
N GLU A 127 -5.04 0.52 9.26
CA GLU A 127 -3.85 0.55 10.09
C GLU A 127 -4.12 1.39 11.33
N TRP A 128 -3.81 0.84 12.47
CA TRP A 128 -3.84 1.53 13.75
C TRP A 128 -2.41 1.76 14.24
N VAL A 129 -1.99 3.01 14.25
CA VAL A 129 -0.74 3.44 14.86
C VAL A 129 -0.98 3.68 16.33
N LEU A 130 -0.29 2.92 17.18
CA LEU A 130 -0.40 3.02 18.62
C LEU A 130 0.46 4.19 19.14
N PRO A 131 0.18 4.67 20.38
CA PRO A 131 1.04 5.66 21.03
C PRO A 131 2.50 5.17 21.11
N PRO A 132 3.49 6.03 20.81
CA PRO A 132 4.89 5.63 20.85
C PRO A 132 5.32 5.27 22.28
N LEU A 133 5.96 4.12 22.42
CA LEU A 133 6.55 3.68 23.67
C LEU A 133 7.87 4.44 23.90
N ARG A 134 7.96 5.20 24.99
CA ARG A 134 9.16 5.97 25.35
C ARG A 134 9.94 5.30 26.47
N PHE A 135 11.20 5.00 26.21
CA PHE A 135 12.10 4.37 27.15
C PHE A 135 13.08 5.39 27.72
N ARG A 136 13.08 5.62 29.03
CA ARG A 136 13.98 6.61 29.64
C ARG A 136 15.41 6.09 29.88
N ARG A 137 15.59 4.80 30.15
CA ARG A 137 16.91 4.20 30.46
C ARG A 137 16.91 2.69 30.14
N PHE A 138 16.61 2.32 28.91
CA PHE A 138 16.61 0.93 28.50
C PHE A 138 17.77 0.68 27.55
N GLY A 139 18.76 -0.11 27.97
CA GLY A 139 19.89 -0.49 27.13
C GLY A 139 21.24 -0.41 27.85
N ILE A 140 22.31 -0.66 27.12
CA ILE A 140 23.70 -0.59 27.53
C ILE A 140 24.38 0.64 26.92
N PRO A 141 25.55 1.12 27.43
CA PRO A 141 26.16 2.39 26.99
C PRO A 141 26.39 2.55 25.49
N ARG A 142 26.42 1.47 24.71
CA ARG A 142 26.63 1.48 23.26
C ARG A 142 25.37 1.23 22.45
N CYS A 143 24.29 0.73 23.07
CA CYS A 143 23.04 0.44 22.40
C CYS A 143 21.90 0.66 23.38
N TYR A 144 21.07 1.67 23.15
CA TYR A 144 19.90 1.95 23.96
C TYR A 144 18.69 2.30 23.09
N LEU A 145 17.54 1.83 23.50
CA LEU A 145 16.26 2.11 22.88
C LEU A 145 15.70 3.39 23.51
N ARG A 146 15.33 4.36 22.67
CA ARG A 146 14.71 5.63 23.09
C ARG A 146 13.21 5.60 22.99
N TRP A 147 12.72 5.05 21.90
CA TRP A 147 11.29 4.93 21.61
C TRP A 147 11.08 3.78 20.62
N ALA A 148 9.87 3.27 20.60
CA ALA A 148 9.42 2.31 19.60
C ALA A 148 7.97 2.66 19.21
N ASP A 149 7.69 2.65 17.93
CA ASP A 149 6.34 2.76 17.39
C ASP A 149 5.82 1.39 16.97
N LEU A 150 4.59 1.12 17.30
CA LEU A 150 3.90 -0.11 16.93
C LEU A 150 2.68 0.22 16.09
N SER A 151 2.57 -0.42 14.93
CA SER A 151 1.38 -0.38 14.08
C SER A 151 0.77 -1.75 13.93
N LEU A 152 -0.55 -1.81 14.06
CA LEU A 152 -1.34 -2.99 13.73
C LEU A 152 -2.08 -2.73 12.42
N PHE A 153 -2.02 -3.65 11.48
CA PHE A 153 -2.70 -3.48 10.21
C PHE A 153 -3.43 -4.72 9.74
N THR A 154 -4.48 -4.51 8.96
CA THR A 154 -5.17 -5.55 8.21
C THR A 154 -5.40 -5.08 6.79
N THR A 155 -5.22 -5.99 5.83
CA THR A 155 -5.34 -5.70 4.40
C THR A 155 -6.20 -6.74 3.73
N GLY A 156 -7.24 -6.30 3.04
CA GLY A 156 -8.04 -7.11 2.12
C GLY A 156 -7.69 -6.79 0.68
N LEU A 157 -7.56 -7.82 -0.15
CA LEU A 157 -7.29 -7.74 -1.58
C LEU A 157 -8.26 -8.62 -2.35
N VAL A 158 -8.87 -8.06 -3.37
CA VAL A 158 -9.68 -8.80 -4.36
C VAL A 158 -9.08 -8.54 -5.73
N THR A 159 -8.83 -9.58 -6.49
CA THR A 159 -8.35 -9.47 -7.88
C THR A 159 -9.34 -10.13 -8.84
N ASN A 160 -9.32 -9.69 -10.09
CA ASN A 160 -10.23 -10.14 -11.15
C ASN A 160 -11.72 -9.99 -10.75
N VAL A 161 -12.08 -8.82 -10.25
CA VAL A 161 -13.41 -8.52 -9.69
C VAL A 161 -14.52 -8.77 -10.70
N ARG A 162 -14.25 -8.59 -12.00
CA ARG A 162 -15.21 -8.75 -13.11
C ARG A 162 -15.35 -10.18 -13.61
N ASP A 163 -14.55 -11.11 -13.08
CA ASP A 163 -14.56 -12.50 -13.52
C ASP A 163 -14.70 -13.44 -12.31
N ASP A 164 -15.89 -13.98 -12.13
CA ASP A 164 -16.24 -14.82 -10.98
C ASP A 164 -15.44 -16.15 -10.94
N VAL A 165 -14.95 -16.63 -12.08
CA VAL A 165 -14.22 -17.89 -12.18
C VAL A 165 -12.79 -17.77 -11.66
N VAL A 166 -12.14 -16.62 -11.91
CA VAL A 166 -10.75 -16.38 -11.51
C VAL A 166 -10.59 -15.35 -10.38
N ARG A 167 -11.71 -14.91 -9.81
CA ARG A 167 -11.70 -14.00 -8.65
C ARG A 167 -10.96 -14.61 -7.47
N ARG A 168 -10.04 -13.86 -6.88
CA ARG A 168 -9.35 -14.21 -5.64
C ARG A 168 -9.61 -13.15 -4.60
N THR A 169 -10.00 -13.58 -3.40
CA THR A 169 -10.17 -12.74 -2.23
C THR A 169 -9.20 -13.19 -1.16
N LEU A 170 -8.40 -12.27 -0.65
CA LEU A 170 -7.33 -12.54 0.30
C LEU A 170 -7.41 -11.53 1.46
N LEU A 171 -7.08 -12.00 2.65
CA LEU A 171 -7.00 -11.19 3.85
C LEU A 171 -5.65 -11.42 4.52
N SER A 172 -4.96 -10.34 4.89
CA SER A 172 -3.72 -10.37 5.66
C SER A 172 -3.83 -9.45 6.86
N ALA A 173 -3.25 -9.84 7.97
CA ALA A 173 -3.13 -9.01 9.15
C ALA A 173 -1.72 -9.13 9.72
N GLY A 174 -1.20 -8.06 10.30
CA GLY A 174 0.14 -8.04 10.85
C GLY A 174 0.36 -6.89 11.83
N ALA A 175 1.53 -6.92 12.46
CA ALA A 175 2.06 -5.83 13.26
C ALA A 175 3.41 -5.42 12.69
N SER A 176 3.71 -4.14 12.76
CA SER A 176 5.01 -3.56 12.40
C SER A 176 5.49 -2.68 13.53
N ASP A 177 6.77 -2.80 13.87
CA ASP A 177 7.51 -1.99 14.83
C ASP A 177 8.68 -1.28 14.14
N TYR A 178 9.02 -0.07 14.60
CA TYR A 178 10.16 0.75 14.14
C TYR A 178 10.66 1.68 15.23
#